data_90aef3bf1c61c80bff96563e4a9b3187
#
_entry.id   90aef3bf1c61c80bff96563e4a9b3187
#
_cell.length_a   1.000
_cell.length_b   1.000
_cell.length_c   1.000
_cell.angle_alpha   90.00
_cell.angle_beta   90.00
_cell.angle_gamma   90.00
#
_symmetry.space_group_name_H-M   'P 1'
#
loop_
_entity.id
_entity.type
_entity.pdbx_description
1 polymer ?
#
loop_
_entity_poly.entity_id
_entity_poly.type
_entity_poly.pdbx_seq_one_letter_code
_entity_poly.pdbx_strand_id
1 'polypeptide(L)'
;MSIKAVLFDFDDTLGDRETYTHLTYIRRVDEVLKDADPWFRETVIQICLVVDEHGEAPKSQVRKTVLEKCGVDLGEDLAQFWMDHQWESTVLYGDARPTLEELKKRGYRVGIITNGTAFGQRRKIEKSGILNLMDAIVISGETDTAKPDPKIFELAAEKLGLSCAECAFVGDMFRNDIYGAHLAGMRPIWIWPHGSDRYADVEVEKIDRLSNLLDIFPPLNNQEGQL
;
A
#
# COMPACT_ATOMS: atom_id res chain seq x y z
N MET A 1 -6.48 18.59 18.35
CA MET A 1 -7.72 18.38 17.56
C MET A 1 -8.08 16.91 17.60
N SER A 2 -9.35 16.55 17.48
CA SER A 2 -9.77 15.14 17.47
C SER A 2 -9.61 14.58 16.05
N ILE A 3 -9.06 13.37 15.92
CA ILE A 3 -8.99 12.67 14.62
C ILE A 3 -10.42 12.28 14.19
N LYS A 4 -10.76 12.52 12.93
CA LYS A 4 -12.06 12.23 12.32
C LYS A 4 -11.95 11.28 11.12
N ALA A 5 -10.75 11.15 10.54
CA ALA A 5 -10.48 10.26 9.44
C ALA A 5 -9.20 9.47 9.67
N VAL A 6 -9.20 8.22 9.19
CA VAL A 6 -8.02 7.37 9.11
C VAL A 6 -7.80 7.03 7.64
N LEU A 7 -6.70 7.50 7.10
CA LEU A 7 -6.29 7.31 5.71
C LEU A 7 -5.18 6.27 5.64
N PHE A 8 -5.09 5.55 4.55
CA PHE A 8 -4.20 4.41 4.41
C PHE A 8 -3.41 4.48 3.10
N ASP A 9 -2.17 4.04 3.11
CA ASP A 9 -1.57 3.51 1.89
C ASP A 9 -2.27 2.20 1.48
N PHE A 10 -1.98 1.71 0.26
CA PHE A 10 -2.58 0.47 -0.22
C PHE A 10 -1.58 -0.69 -0.19
N ASP A 11 -0.47 -0.60 -0.92
CA ASP A 11 0.51 -1.66 -1.08
C ASP A 11 1.32 -1.86 0.22
N ASP A 12 1.42 -3.09 0.73
CA ASP A 12 2.06 -3.45 2.03
C ASP A 12 1.43 -2.78 3.28
N THR A 13 0.28 -2.10 3.11
CA THR A 13 -0.51 -1.53 4.20
C THR A 13 -1.89 -2.19 4.32
N LEU A 14 -2.77 -2.02 3.32
CA LEU A 14 -4.05 -2.73 3.22
C LEU A 14 -3.92 -4.01 2.39
N GLY A 15 -3.18 -3.94 1.30
CA GLY A 15 -2.91 -5.04 0.38
C GLY A 15 -1.62 -5.77 0.76
N ASP A 16 -1.69 -7.09 0.82
CA ASP A 16 -0.52 -7.98 0.98
C ASP A 16 0.27 -8.02 -0.35
N ARG A 17 1.10 -6.98 -0.54
CA ARG A 17 1.86 -6.80 -1.76
C ARG A 17 2.90 -7.91 -1.97
N GLU A 18 3.48 -8.43 -0.91
CA GLU A 18 4.41 -9.55 -1.00
C GLU A 18 3.75 -10.74 -1.71
N THR A 19 2.55 -11.13 -1.28
CA THR A 19 1.80 -12.22 -1.89
C THR A 19 1.48 -11.98 -3.37
N TYR A 20 0.88 -10.86 -3.74
CA TYR A 20 0.50 -10.68 -5.15
C TYR A 20 1.67 -10.34 -6.07
N THR A 21 2.75 -9.79 -5.54
CA THR A 21 4.03 -9.62 -6.25
C THR A 21 4.65 -11.00 -6.57
N HIS A 22 4.71 -11.87 -5.56
CA HIS A 22 5.19 -13.25 -5.73
C HIS A 22 4.39 -13.99 -6.80
N LEU A 23 3.06 -13.98 -6.71
CA LEU A 23 2.18 -14.63 -7.69
C LEU A 23 2.38 -14.08 -9.12
N THR A 24 2.64 -12.79 -9.26
CA THR A 24 2.89 -12.18 -10.57
C THR A 24 4.23 -12.63 -11.15
N TYR A 25 5.29 -12.75 -10.34
CA TYR A 25 6.56 -13.29 -10.79
C TYR A 25 6.49 -14.79 -11.07
N ILE A 26 5.77 -15.58 -10.27
CA ILE A 26 5.50 -17.00 -10.57
C ILE A 26 4.94 -17.13 -11.99
N ARG A 27 3.89 -16.37 -12.31
CA ARG A 27 3.25 -16.40 -13.62
C ARG A 27 4.25 -16.09 -14.74
N ARG A 28 5.06 -15.04 -14.61
CA ARG A 28 6.04 -14.67 -15.64
C ARG A 28 7.15 -15.70 -15.78
N VAL A 29 7.66 -16.20 -14.68
CA VAL A 29 8.72 -17.23 -14.69
C VAL A 29 8.21 -18.54 -15.28
N ASP A 30 6.96 -18.94 -15.00
CA ASP A 30 6.33 -20.11 -15.57
C ASP A 30 6.16 -20.02 -17.09
N GLU A 31 5.87 -18.83 -17.62
CA GLU A 31 5.81 -18.60 -19.07
C GLU A 31 7.18 -18.76 -19.75
N VAL A 32 8.25 -18.24 -19.11
CA VAL A 32 9.60 -18.21 -19.68
C VAL A 32 10.37 -19.51 -19.44
N LEU A 33 10.17 -20.15 -18.28
CA LEU A 33 10.92 -21.32 -17.82
C LEU A 33 10.03 -22.57 -17.67
N LYS A 34 9.10 -22.78 -18.61
CA LYS A 34 8.05 -23.80 -18.54
C LYS A 34 8.58 -25.21 -18.22
N ASP A 35 9.71 -25.60 -18.81
CA ASP A 35 10.29 -26.95 -18.69
C ASP A 35 11.54 -26.99 -17.79
N ALA A 36 11.84 -25.89 -17.07
CA ALA A 36 13.00 -25.82 -16.19
C ALA A 36 12.77 -26.54 -14.86
N ASP A 37 13.88 -26.89 -14.21
CA ASP A 37 13.86 -27.45 -12.86
C ASP A 37 13.11 -26.53 -11.88
N PRO A 38 12.20 -27.06 -11.03
CA PRO A 38 11.41 -26.24 -10.10
C PRO A 38 12.24 -25.41 -9.11
N TRP A 39 13.38 -25.93 -8.65
CA TRP A 39 14.28 -25.20 -7.73
C TRP A 39 14.95 -24.02 -8.44
N PHE A 40 15.30 -24.21 -9.72
CA PHE A 40 15.85 -23.11 -10.51
C PHE A 40 14.81 -22.03 -10.77
N ARG A 41 13.56 -22.41 -11.09
CA ARG A 41 12.45 -21.45 -11.26
C ARG A 41 12.23 -20.64 -9.96
N GLU A 42 12.17 -21.33 -8.81
CA GLU A 42 12.04 -20.65 -7.51
C GLU A 42 13.22 -19.72 -7.23
N THR A 43 14.45 -20.12 -7.58
CA THR A 43 15.63 -19.25 -7.44
C THR A 43 15.47 -17.95 -8.24
N VAL A 44 14.97 -18.04 -9.48
CA VAL A 44 14.71 -16.86 -10.33
C VAL A 44 13.64 -15.96 -9.69
N ILE A 45 12.55 -16.55 -9.18
CA ILE A 45 11.47 -15.83 -8.50
C ILE A 45 12.02 -15.07 -7.28
N GLN A 46 12.81 -15.73 -6.45
CA GLN A 46 13.38 -15.11 -5.24
C GLN A 46 14.33 -13.94 -5.58
N ILE A 47 15.09 -14.06 -6.67
CA ILE A 47 15.91 -12.94 -7.16
C ILE A 47 15.02 -11.77 -7.62
N CYS A 48 13.92 -12.06 -8.32
CA CYS A 48 12.96 -11.02 -8.71
C CYS A 48 12.41 -10.26 -7.50
N LEU A 49 11.98 -10.98 -6.46
CA LEU A 49 11.42 -10.39 -5.24
C LEU A 49 12.41 -9.48 -4.51
N VAL A 50 13.67 -9.96 -4.37
CA VAL A 50 14.73 -9.16 -3.72
C VAL A 50 15.03 -7.88 -4.52
N VAL A 51 15.11 -7.99 -5.85
CA VAL A 51 15.46 -6.83 -6.71
C VAL A 51 14.29 -5.87 -6.88
N ASP A 52 13.06 -6.33 -6.70
CA ASP A 52 11.85 -5.49 -6.81
C ASP A 52 11.79 -4.38 -5.75
N GLU A 53 12.49 -4.53 -4.62
CA GLU A 53 12.59 -3.54 -3.55
C GLU A 53 11.23 -2.93 -3.17
N HIS A 54 10.24 -3.78 -2.91
CA HIS A 54 8.86 -3.37 -2.61
C HIS A 54 8.23 -2.46 -3.69
N GLY A 55 8.66 -2.62 -4.96
CA GLY A 55 8.16 -1.84 -6.11
C GLY A 55 8.91 -0.57 -6.43
N GLU A 56 9.92 -0.23 -5.65
CA GLU A 56 10.77 0.95 -5.89
C GLU A 56 11.69 0.74 -7.10
N ALA A 57 12.15 -0.49 -7.34
CA ALA A 57 13.00 -0.79 -8.48
C ALA A 57 12.19 -0.90 -9.80
N PRO A 58 12.67 -0.27 -10.87
CA PRO A 58 12.03 -0.42 -12.19
C PRO A 58 12.14 -1.86 -12.69
N LYS A 59 11.13 -2.37 -13.38
CA LYS A 59 11.10 -3.75 -13.90
C LYS A 59 12.22 -4.06 -14.89
N SER A 60 12.78 -3.06 -15.54
CA SER A 60 14.00 -3.18 -16.37
C SER A 60 15.22 -3.57 -15.52
N GLN A 61 15.32 -3.11 -14.28
CA GLN A 61 16.39 -3.50 -13.35
C GLN A 61 16.23 -4.94 -12.90
N VAL A 62 15.01 -5.38 -12.62
CA VAL A 62 14.71 -6.79 -12.28
C VAL A 62 15.12 -7.70 -13.42
N ARG A 63 14.67 -7.41 -14.66
CA ARG A 63 15.03 -8.16 -15.88
C ARG A 63 16.55 -8.25 -16.05
N LYS A 64 17.24 -7.12 -15.99
CA LYS A 64 18.70 -7.03 -16.13
C LYS A 64 19.43 -7.92 -15.12
N THR A 65 19.06 -7.82 -13.86
CA THR A 65 19.70 -8.59 -12.77
C THR A 65 19.47 -10.09 -12.93
N VAL A 66 18.25 -10.51 -13.30
CA VAL A 66 17.94 -11.93 -13.56
C VAL A 66 18.72 -12.45 -14.76
N LEU A 67 18.82 -11.67 -15.83
CA LEU A 67 19.62 -12.05 -17.00
C LEU A 67 21.11 -12.20 -16.63
N GLU A 68 21.68 -11.27 -15.88
CA GLU A 68 23.10 -11.31 -15.46
C GLU A 68 23.40 -12.46 -14.49
N LYS A 69 22.49 -12.75 -13.54
CA LYS A 69 22.74 -13.78 -12.51
C LYS A 69 22.36 -15.20 -12.91
N CYS A 70 21.31 -15.36 -13.72
CA CYS A 70 20.72 -16.65 -14.05
C CYS A 70 20.77 -16.98 -15.55
N GLY A 71 21.17 -16.06 -16.41
CA GLY A 71 21.09 -16.23 -17.86
C GLY A 71 19.66 -16.29 -18.42
N VAL A 72 18.67 -15.83 -17.66
CA VAL A 72 17.25 -15.88 -18.00
C VAL A 72 16.77 -14.50 -18.41
N ASP A 73 16.19 -14.39 -19.61
CA ASP A 73 15.53 -13.16 -20.04
C ASP A 73 14.03 -13.23 -19.74
N LEU A 74 13.57 -12.39 -18.82
CA LEU A 74 12.15 -12.27 -18.47
C LEU A 74 11.31 -11.50 -19.50
N GLY A 75 11.91 -11.08 -20.63
CA GLY A 75 11.26 -10.34 -21.70
C GLY A 75 11.33 -8.82 -21.56
N GLU A 76 11.42 -8.14 -22.71
CA GLU A 76 11.47 -6.67 -22.78
C GLU A 76 10.15 -6.02 -22.31
N ASP A 77 9.06 -6.76 -22.40
CA ASP A 77 7.71 -6.39 -22.00
C ASP A 77 7.41 -6.59 -20.52
N LEU A 78 8.39 -6.94 -19.68
CA LEU A 78 8.16 -7.24 -18.26
C LEU A 78 7.41 -6.12 -17.50
N ALA A 79 7.68 -4.85 -17.82
CA ALA A 79 6.97 -3.74 -17.23
C ALA A 79 5.49 -3.68 -17.63
N GLN A 80 5.21 -3.94 -18.92
CA GLN A 80 3.84 -4.01 -19.44
C GLN A 80 3.10 -5.22 -18.85
N PHE A 81 3.75 -6.38 -18.88
CA PHE A 81 3.22 -7.60 -18.26
C PHE A 81 2.83 -7.35 -16.78
N TRP A 82 3.68 -6.64 -16.03
CA TRP A 82 3.42 -6.28 -14.64
C TRP A 82 2.16 -5.43 -14.51
N MET A 83 2.03 -4.38 -15.32
CA MET A 83 0.86 -3.51 -15.32
C MET A 83 -0.44 -4.26 -15.66
N ASP A 84 -0.36 -5.21 -16.59
CA ASP A 84 -1.54 -5.95 -17.05
C ASP A 84 -2.00 -7.01 -16.03
N HIS A 85 -1.11 -7.56 -15.21
CA HIS A 85 -1.40 -8.77 -14.43
C HIS A 85 -1.29 -8.63 -12.91
N GLN A 86 -0.49 -7.69 -12.37
CA GLN A 86 -0.28 -7.60 -10.92
C GLN A 86 -1.59 -7.45 -10.14
N TRP A 87 -2.52 -6.66 -10.64
CA TRP A 87 -3.80 -6.41 -9.97
C TRP A 87 -4.72 -7.64 -9.90
N GLU A 88 -4.55 -8.61 -10.80
CA GLU A 88 -5.38 -9.84 -10.86
C GLU A 88 -5.23 -10.69 -9.60
N SER A 89 -4.04 -10.69 -9.00
CA SER A 89 -3.69 -11.45 -7.79
C SER A 89 -3.83 -10.65 -6.50
N THR A 90 -4.40 -9.44 -6.55
CA THR A 90 -4.52 -8.58 -5.37
C THR A 90 -5.32 -9.25 -4.25
N VAL A 91 -4.71 -9.33 -3.08
CA VAL A 91 -5.30 -9.78 -1.83
C VAL A 91 -5.06 -8.74 -0.74
N LEU A 92 -5.94 -8.69 0.25
CA LEU A 92 -5.78 -7.84 1.44
C LEU A 92 -5.13 -8.63 2.58
N TYR A 93 -4.47 -7.94 3.50
CA TYR A 93 -4.22 -8.51 4.81
C TYR A 93 -5.53 -8.94 5.48
N GLY A 94 -5.50 -10.07 6.20
CA GLY A 94 -6.73 -10.72 6.71
C GLY A 94 -7.57 -9.83 7.64
N ASP A 95 -6.94 -8.88 8.33
CA ASP A 95 -7.61 -7.94 9.24
C ASP A 95 -7.95 -6.58 8.60
N ALA A 96 -7.56 -6.34 7.34
CA ALA A 96 -7.79 -5.04 6.69
C ALA A 96 -9.28 -4.69 6.59
N ARG A 97 -10.08 -5.54 5.94
CA ARG A 97 -11.52 -5.28 5.77
C ARG A 97 -12.25 -5.16 7.11
N PRO A 98 -12.11 -6.10 8.08
CA PRO A 98 -12.77 -5.97 9.37
C PRO A 98 -12.41 -4.69 10.12
N THR A 99 -11.14 -4.25 10.05
CA THR A 99 -10.68 -3.01 10.68
C THR A 99 -11.32 -1.78 10.02
N LEU A 100 -11.36 -1.72 8.69
CA LEU A 100 -11.99 -0.62 7.95
C LEU A 100 -13.50 -0.51 8.29
N GLU A 101 -14.20 -1.63 8.30
CA GLU A 101 -15.63 -1.69 8.65
C GLU A 101 -15.89 -1.23 10.09
N GLU A 102 -15.05 -1.65 11.05
CA GLU A 102 -15.19 -1.24 12.43
C GLU A 102 -14.83 0.25 12.63
N LEU A 103 -13.81 0.79 11.96
CA LEU A 103 -13.50 2.23 12.00
C LEU A 103 -14.68 3.06 11.49
N LYS A 104 -15.30 2.67 10.38
CA LYS A 104 -16.51 3.33 9.87
C LYS A 104 -17.67 3.26 10.86
N LYS A 105 -17.91 2.11 11.49
CA LYS A 105 -18.93 1.94 12.52
C LYS A 105 -18.67 2.83 13.75
N ARG A 106 -17.40 3.09 14.08
CA ARG A 106 -16.98 4.02 15.14
C ARG A 106 -17.12 5.49 14.74
N GLY A 107 -17.53 5.80 13.51
CA GLY A 107 -17.76 7.14 13.01
C GLY A 107 -16.60 7.78 12.26
N TYR A 108 -15.46 7.07 12.09
CA TYR A 108 -14.35 7.58 11.30
C TYR A 108 -14.64 7.49 9.81
N ARG A 109 -14.21 8.50 9.06
CA ARG A 109 -14.07 8.39 7.61
C ARG A 109 -12.82 7.59 7.30
N VAL A 110 -12.85 6.81 6.21
CA VAL A 110 -11.70 6.03 5.77
C VAL A 110 -11.39 6.33 4.31
N GLY A 111 -10.10 6.33 3.95
CA GLY A 111 -9.71 6.60 2.56
C GLY A 111 -8.32 6.06 2.25
N ILE A 112 -7.94 6.16 0.98
CA ILE A 112 -6.67 5.67 0.45
C ILE A 112 -5.89 6.82 -0.18
N ILE A 113 -4.58 6.90 0.13
CA ILE A 113 -3.60 7.72 -0.59
C ILE A 113 -2.47 6.81 -1.03
N THR A 114 -2.34 6.55 -2.33
CA THR A 114 -1.37 5.57 -2.83
C THR A 114 -0.58 6.10 -4.03
N ASN A 115 0.72 5.78 -4.08
CA ASN A 115 1.56 6.03 -5.24
C ASN A 115 1.38 4.91 -6.27
N GLY A 116 1.38 5.27 -7.54
CA GLY A 116 1.32 4.32 -8.65
C GLY A 116 0.49 4.82 -9.82
N THR A 117 0.39 4.01 -10.86
CA THR A 117 -0.40 4.36 -12.04
C THR A 117 -1.89 4.35 -11.72
N ALA A 118 -2.65 5.27 -12.35
CA ALA A 118 -4.10 5.33 -12.20
C ALA A 118 -4.75 3.97 -12.48
N PHE A 119 -4.37 3.32 -13.59
CA PHE A 119 -4.91 2.01 -13.96
C PHE A 119 -4.61 0.93 -12.91
N GLY A 120 -3.33 0.76 -12.54
CA GLY A 120 -2.92 -0.33 -11.64
C GLY A 120 -3.55 -0.23 -10.26
N GLN A 121 -3.51 0.97 -9.64
CA GLN A 121 -4.07 1.16 -8.30
C GLN A 121 -5.59 1.08 -8.27
N ARG A 122 -6.28 1.63 -9.29
CA ARG A 122 -7.74 1.48 -9.40
C ARG A 122 -8.15 0.03 -9.46
N ARG A 123 -7.50 -0.77 -10.31
CA ARG A 123 -7.78 -2.20 -10.46
C ARG A 123 -7.52 -2.98 -9.17
N LYS A 124 -6.43 -2.69 -8.45
CA LYS A 124 -6.16 -3.31 -7.15
C LYS A 124 -7.25 -3.00 -6.13
N ILE A 125 -7.65 -1.74 -6.00
CA ILE A 125 -8.68 -1.31 -5.05
C ILE A 125 -10.04 -1.94 -5.40
N GLU A 126 -10.41 -1.99 -6.68
CA GLU A 126 -11.62 -2.67 -7.16
C GLU A 126 -11.58 -4.16 -6.84
N LYS A 127 -10.48 -4.83 -7.21
CA LYS A 127 -10.29 -6.29 -7.01
C LYS A 127 -10.31 -6.68 -5.53
N SER A 128 -9.77 -5.84 -4.66
CA SER A 128 -9.77 -6.07 -3.21
C SER A 128 -11.16 -6.00 -2.58
N GLY A 129 -12.15 -5.44 -3.30
CA GLY A 129 -13.53 -5.34 -2.88
C GLY A 129 -13.81 -4.31 -1.77
N ILE A 130 -12.84 -3.44 -1.42
CA ILE A 130 -13.03 -2.40 -0.38
C ILE A 130 -13.45 -1.04 -0.94
N LEU A 131 -13.61 -0.92 -2.26
CA LEU A 131 -13.95 0.34 -2.92
C LEU A 131 -15.13 1.07 -2.25
N ASN A 132 -16.20 0.34 -1.93
CA ASN A 132 -17.43 0.91 -1.35
C ASN A 132 -17.25 1.37 0.11
N LEU A 133 -16.16 0.98 0.78
CA LEU A 133 -15.85 1.44 2.13
C LEU A 133 -15.17 2.81 2.13
N MET A 134 -14.51 3.17 1.03
CA MET A 134 -13.68 4.37 0.95
C MET A 134 -14.51 5.64 0.78
N ASP A 135 -14.29 6.61 1.68
CA ASP A 135 -14.87 7.95 1.61
C ASP A 135 -14.03 8.89 0.73
N ALA A 136 -12.73 8.59 0.57
CA ALA A 136 -11.83 9.28 -0.36
C ALA A 136 -10.78 8.32 -0.94
N ILE A 137 -10.42 8.52 -2.20
CA ILE A 137 -9.31 7.82 -2.85
C ILE A 137 -8.50 8.87 -3.62
N VAL A 138 -7.18 8.87 -3.38
CA VAL A 138 -6.20 9.69 -4.10
C VAL A 138 -5.08 8.79 -4.59
N ILE A 139 -4.86 8.77 -5.88
CA ILE A 139 -3.81 7.99 -6.55
C ILE A 139 -2.87 8.96 -7.24
N SER A 140 -1.55 8.85 -7.02
CA SER A 140 -0.58 9.79 -7.60
C SER A 140 -0.66 9.87 -9.12
N GLY A 141 -0.95 8.75 -9.79
CA GLY A 141 -1.14 8.72 -11.25
C GLY A 141 -2.40 9.43 -11.77
N GLU A 142 -3.26 9.95 -10.89
CA GLU A 142 -4.43 10.76 -11.22
C GLU A 142 -4.25 12.24 -10.84
N THR A 143 -3.08 12.58 -10.30
CA THR A 143 -2.75 13.93 -9.83
C THR A 143 -1.39 14.35 -10.37
N ASP A 144 -0.99 15.57 -10.12
CA ASP A 144 0.34 16.12 -10.42
C ASP A 144 1.31 16.02 -9.24
N THR A 145 0.95 15.24 -8.21
CA THR A 145 1.70 15.08 -6.97
C THR A 145 1.74 13.62 -6.50
N ALA A 146 2.75 13.26 -5.73
CA ALA A 146 2.94 11.91 -5.19
C ALA A 146 3.54 11.97 -3.78
N LYS A 147 3.32 10.95 -2.94
CA LYS A 147 3.98 10.84 -1.65
C LYS A 147 5.51 10.82 -1.85
N PRO A 148 6.31 11.56 -1.08
CA PRO A 148 5.96 12.24 0.18
C PRO A 148 5.55 13.73 0.05
N ASP A 149 5.22 14.25 -1.14
CA ASP A 149 4.76 15.64 -1.26
C ASP A 149 3.50 15.85 -0.40
N PRO A 150 3.48 16.82 0.55
CA PRO A 150 2.32 17.06 1.42
C PRO A 150 1.02 17.35 0.65
N LYS A 151 1.10 17.86 -0.57
CA LYS A 151 -0.08 18.15 -1.40
C LYS A 151 -0.98 16.97 -1.64
N ILE A 152 -0.44 15.75 -1.80
CA ILE A 152 -1.27 14.56 -2.03
C ILE A 152 -2.11 14.22 -0.80
N PHE A 153 -1.60 14.46 0.41
CA PHE A 153 -2.30 14.28 1.67
C PHE A 153 -3.35 15.38 1.87
N GLU A 154 -3.01 16.63 1.54
CA GLU A 154 -3.95 17.76 1.56
C GLU A 154 -5.15 17.51 0.65
N LEU A 155 -4.93 17.03 -0.58
CA LEU A 155 -6.00 16.64 -1.52
C LEU A 155 -6.96 15.59 -0.92
N ALA A 156 -6.44 14.63 -0.16
CA ALA A 156 -7.28 13.63 0.47
C ALA A 156 -8.10 14.20 1.64
N ALA A 157 -7.50 15.06 2.45
CA ALA A 157 -8.20 15.77 3.53
C ALA A 157 -9.30 16.69 2.95
N GLU A 158 -9.00 17.43 1.88
CA GLU A 158 -9.96 18.29 1.18
C GLU A 158 -11.16 17.50 0.65
N LYS A 159 -10.92 16.34 0.00
CA LYS A 159 -12.00 15.44 -0.45
C LYS A 159 -12.94 15.01 0.67
N LEU A 160 -12.41 14.92 1.89
CA LEU A 160 -13.18 14.59 3.09
C LEU A 160 -13.79 15.83 3.77
N GLY A 161 -13.48 17.05 3.32
CA GLY A 161 -13.89 18.29 3.99
C GLY A 161 -13.28 18.43 5.39
N LEU A 162 -12.04 17.93 5.59
CA LEU A 162 -11.30 17.96 6.84
C LEU A 162 -9.98 18.70 6.66
N SER A 163 -9.39 19.15 7.78
CA SER A 163 -7.99 19.58 7.81
C SER A 163 -7.06 18.37 7.99
N CYS A 164 -5.82 18.48 7.56
CA CYS A 164 -4.82 17.42 7.78
C CYS A 164 -4.67 17.07 9.28
N ALA A 165 -4.76 18.03 10.19
CA ALA A 165 -4.68 17.83 11.63
C ALA A 165 -5.85 16.99 12.23
N GLU A 166 -6.94 16.80 11.47
CA GLU A 166 -8.06 15.92 11.82
C GLU A 166 -7.94 14.52 11.20
N CYS A 167 -6.84 14.23 10.48
CA CYS A 167 -6.58 12.98 9.81
C CYS A 167 -5.38 12.25 10.42
N ALA A 168 -5.48 10.93 10.54
CA ALA A 168 -4.34 10.04 10.71
C ALA A 168 -4.02 9.37 9.37
N PHE A 169 -2.75 9.06 9.14
CA PHE A 169 -2.31 8.32 7.97
C PHE A 169 -1.50 7.08 8.40
N VAL A 170 -1.88 5.93 7.87
CA VAL A 170 -1.26 4.63 8.14
C VAL A 170 -0.52 4.17 6.89
N GLY A 171 0.76 3.84 7.01
CA GLY A 171 1.56 3.35 5.90
C GLY A 171 2.81 2.60 6.35
N ASP A 172 3.42 1.84 5.44
CA ASP A 172 4.59 1.00 5.71
C ASP A 172 5.92 1.67 5.37
N MET A 173 5.94 2.58 4.38
CA MET A 173 7.16 3.23 3.92
C MET A 173 7.45 4.53 4.68
N PHE A 174 8.49 4.51 5.53
CA PHE A 174 8.84 5.68 6.33
C PHE A 174 9.00 6.96 5.49
N ARG A 175 9.74 6.88 4.38
CA ARG A 175 10.00 8.03 3.50
C ARG A 175 8.74 8.60 2.87
N ASN A 176 7.91 7.74 2.30
CA ASN A 176 6.76 8.17 1.51
C ASN A 176 5.55 8.47 2.41
N ASP A 177 5.28 7.60 3.38
CA ASP A 177 4.05 7.61 4.16
C ASP A 177 4.20 8.41 5.45
N ILE A 178 5.16 8.02 6.27
CA ILE A 178 5.31 8.58 7.62
C ILE A 178 5.83 10.01 7.55
N TYR A 179 6.90 10.21 6.80
CA TYR A 179 7.48 11.54 6.62
C TYR A 179 6.54 12.46 5.81
N GLY A 180 5.89 11.95 4.75
CA GLY A 180 4.92 12.72 3.97
C GLY A 180 3.71 13.16 4.80
N ALA A 181 3.11 12.25 5.58
CA ALA A 181 2.02 12.55 6.50
C ALA A 181 2.42 13.58 7.57
N HIS A 182 3.64 13.43 8.12
CA HIS A 182 4.20 14.40 9.07
C HIS A 182 4.32 15.80 8.44
N LEU A 183 4.86 15.91 7.23
CA LEU A 183 4.97 17.20 6.52
C LEU A 183 3.62 17.85 6.25
N ALA A 184 2.60 17.07 5.96
CA ALA A 184 1.23 17.54 5.77
C ALA A 184 0.51 17.91 7.09
N GLY A 185 1.08 17.58 8.24
CA GLY A 185 0.46 17.80 9.55
C GLY A 185 -0.63 16.78 9.91
N MET A 186 -0.65 15.61 9.26
CA MET A 186 -1.45 14.46 9.68
C MET A 186 -0.74 13.71 10.82
N ARG A 187 -1.49 12.90 11.60
CA ARG A 187 -0.91 11.97 12.58
C ARG A 187 -0.38 10.73 11.86
N PRO A 188 0.95 10.51 11.75
CA PRO A 188 1.49 9.34 11.09
C PRO A 188 1.43 8.11 12.00
N ILE A 189 1.10 6.94 11.44
CA ILE A 189 1.11 5.64 12.11
C ILE A 189 1.87 4.67 11.20
N TRP A 190 2.98 4.15 11.71
CA TRP A 190 3.86 3.28 10.95
C TRP A 190 3.48 1.83 11.15
N ILE A 191 2.94 1.20 10.10
CA ILE A 191 2.61 -0.23 10.12
C ILE A 191 3.77 -1.07 9.60
N TRP A 192 3.96 -2.24 10.23
CA TRP A 192 4.89 -3.24 9.75
C TRP A 192 4.30 -4.65 9.87
N PRO A 193 3.55 -5.15 8.86
CA PRO A 193 2.83 -6.42 8.92
C PRO A 193 3.73 -7.65 9.06
N HIS A 194 5.02 -7.54 8.73
CA HIS A 194 5.95 -8.66 8.69
C HIS A 194 6.71 -8.89 10.01
N GLY A 195 6.34 -8.20 11.09
CA GLY A 195 6.78 -8.51 12.45
C GLY A 195 8.27 -8.32 12.73
N SER A 196 8.98 -7.45 12.01
CA SER A 196 10.35 -7.07 12.32
C SER A 196 10.38 -5.76 13.10
N ASP A 197 11.27 -5.66 14.11
CA ASP A 197 11.51 -4.41 14.81
C ASP A 197 12.12 -3.39 13.85
N ARG A 198 11.38 -2.32 13.56
CA ARG A 198 11.90 -1.17 12.85
C ARG A 198 12.31 -0.10 13.84
N TYR A 199 13.51 0.44 13.64
CA TYR A 199 14.08 1.49 14.45
C TYR A 199 13.96 2.83 13.72
N ALA A 200 13.62 3.87 14.47
CA ALA A 200 13.67 5.26 14.03
C ALA A 200 14.16 6.11 15.20
N ASP A 201 14.99 7.11 14.90
CA ASP A 201 15.48 8.09 15.89
C ASP A 201 14.43 9.15 16.23
N VAL A 202 13.22 8.99 15.72
CA VAL A 202 12.07 9.87 16.00
C VAL A 202 10.96 9.06 16.65
N GLU A 203 10.21 9.71 17.53
CA GLU A 203 9.04 9.13 18.15
C GLU A 203 7.90 9.06 17.12
N VAL A 204 7.46 7.87 16.78
CA VAL A 204 6.35 7.59 15.87
C VAL A 204 5.56 6.41 16.39
N GLU A 205 4.23 6.50 16.30
CA GLU A 205 3.36 5.38 16.64
C GLU A 205 3.55 4.21 15.67
N LYS A 206 3.73 3.00 16.21
CA LYS A 206 3.98 1.78 15.45
C LYS A 206 2.94 0.73 15.75
N ILE A 207 2.52 0.01 14.71
CA ILE A 207 1.60 -1.13 14.81
C ILE A 207 2.10 -2.30 13.98
N ASP A 208 1.77 -3.53 14.39
CA ASP A 208 2.13 -4.76 13.68
C ASP A 208 1.04 -5.24 12.74
N ARG A 209 -0.20 -4.83 13.00
CA ARG A 209 -1.39 -5.22 12.26
C ARG A 209 -2.43 -4.12 12.30
N LEU A 210 -3.29 -4.10 11.29
CA LEU A 210 -4.32 -3.07 11.17
C LEU A 210 -5.32 -3.07 12.34
N SER A 211 -5.63 -4.23 12.90
CA SER A 211 -6.54 -4.34 14.05
C SER A 211 -6.06 -3.60 15.31
N ASN A 212 -4.76 -3.31 15.46
CA ASN A 212 -4.25 -2.45 16.55
C ASN A 212 -4.81 -1.02 16.49
N LEU A 213 -5.24 -0.55 15.31
CA LEU A 213 -5.90 0.76 15.16
C LEU A 213 -7.16 0.87 16.00
N LEU A 214 -7.82 -0.25 16.29
CA LEU A 214 -9.04 -0.27 17.07
C LEU A 214 -8.81 0.05 18.57
N ASP A 215 -7.58 -0.11 19.05
CA ASP A 215 -7.16 0.30 20.39
C ASP A 215 -6.79 1.80 20.42
N ILE A 216 -6.31 2.33 19.29
CA ILE A 216 -5.90 3.73 19.11
C ILE A 216 -7.10 4.65 18.87
N PHE A 217 -8.11 4.16 18.14
CA PHE A 217 -9.27 4.93 17.69
C PHE A 217 -10.58 4.41 18.32
N PRO A 218 -10.93 4.86 19.55
CA PRO A 218 -12.21 4.52 20.18
C PRO A 218 -13.38 5.13 19.38
N PRO A 219 -14.64 4.67 19.60
CA PRO A 219 -15.81 5.26 18.95
C PRO A 219 -15.86 6.78 19.16
N LEU A 220 -16.11 7.50 18.06
CA LEU A 220 -16.35 8.94 18.16
C LEU A 220 -17.65 9.17 18.93
N ASN A 221 -17.57 9.87 20.07
CA ASN A 221 -18.77 10.25 20.78
C ASN A 221 -19.56 11.23 19.91
N ASN A 222 -20.78 10.88 19.56
CA ASN A 222 -21.74 11.79 18.95
C ASN A 222 -22.14 12.86 19.98
N GLN A 223 -21.25 13.81 20.25
CA GLN A 223 -21.58 15.03 20.99
C GLN A 223 -22.04 16.13 20.02
N GLU A 224 -22.99 15.81 19.13
CA GLU A 224 -23.77 16.82 18.40
C GLU A 224 -25.21 16.34 18.32
N GLY A 225 -25.97 16.55 19.39
CA GLY A 225 -27.39 16.21 19.41
C GLY A 225 -28.10 16.47 20.74
N GLN A 226 -27.72 17.55 21.46
CA GLN A 226 -28.57 18.15 22.48
C GLN A 226 -28.21 19.65 22.62
N LEU A 227 -28.82 20.44 21.77
CA LEU A 227 -29.21 21.82 22.07
C LEU A 227 -30.53 22.10 21.38
#